data_f91f8684e8eda3a9ced9afadb587bbe0
#
_entry.id   f91f8684e8eda3a9ced9afadb587bbe0
#
_cell.length_a   1.000
_cell.length_b   1.000
_cell.length_c   1.000
_cell.angle_alpha   90.00
_cell.angle_beta   90.00
_cell.angle_gamma   90.00
#
_symmetry.space_group_name_H-M   'P 1'
#
loop_
_entity.id
_entity.type
_entity.pdbx_description
1 polymer ?
#
loop_
_entity_poly.entity_id
_entity_poly.type
_entity_poly.pdbx_seq_one_letter_code
_entity_poly.pdbx_strand_id
1 'polypeptide(L)'
;MKAKEVQPDPHTLALQALAWLASDEERLVRFLNLSGLTPGGLRKTATEPASLGAVLDYLLAWEPLLLSFSAEHGVAPELVVQSRQRLPGAPLLN
;
A
#
# COMPACT_ATOMS: atom_id res chain seq x y z
N MET A 1 12.72 15.81 -23.35
CA MET A 1 12.28 15.07 -23.13
C MET A 1 11.62 15.12 -22.09
N LYS A 2 11.05 14.99 -21.94
CA LYS A 2 10.37 14.99 -21.04
C LYS A 2 10.54 14.15 -20.10
N ALA A 3 10.41 14.53 -19.12
CA ALA A 3 10.56 13.66 -18.17
C ALA A 3 9.53 12.76 -18.32
N LYS A 4 9.80 11.58 -18.30
CA LYS A 4 8.91 10.76 -18.45
C LYS A 4 8.26 10.51 -17.27
N GLU A 5 7.07 10.29 -17.21
CA GLU A 5 6.42 9.88 -16.15
C GLU A 5 6.84 8.61 -15.76
N VAL A 6 7.39 8.44 -14.65
CA VAL A 6 7.86 7.20 -14.13
C VAL A 6 6.82 6.70 -13.19
N GLN A 7 6.23 5.57 -13.53
CA GLN A 7 5.30 4.95 -12.61
C GLN A 7 6.08 4.36 -11.47
N PRO A 8 5.61 4.47 -10.25
CA PRO A 8 6.30 3.88 -9.13
C PRO A 8 6.36 2.37 -9.26
N ASP A 9 7.45 1.78 -8.82
CA ASP A 9 7.54 0.36 -8.73
C ASP A 9 6.52 -0.13 -7.72
N PRO A 10 5.73 -1.16 -8.04
CA PRO A 10 4.68 -1.60 -7.12
C PRO A 10 5.21 -2.00 -5.75
N HIS A 11 6.37 -2.65 -5.70
CA HIS A 11 6.94 -3.03 -4.41
C HIS A 11 7.33 -1.79 -3.62
N THR A 12 7.94 -0.83 -4.30
CA THR A 12 8.36 0.40 -3.64
C THR A 12 7.16 1.16 -3.11
N LEU A 13 6.11 1.27 -3.91
CA LEU A 13 4.92 1.98 -3.48
C LEU A 13 4.28 1.29 -2.28
N ALA A 14 4.20 -0.04 -2.31
CA ALA A 14 3.62 -0.77 -1.19
C ALA A 14 4.46 -0.64 0.07
N LEU A 15 5.79 -0.61 -0.05
CA LEU A 15 6.66 -0.39 1.09
C LEU A 15 6.49 1.02 1.65
N GLN A 16 6.31 2.00 0.78
CA GLN A 16 6.06 3.36 1.23
C GLN A 16 4.73 3.44 1.98
N ALA A 17 3.72 2.71 1.48
CA ALA A 17 2.43 2.69 2.16
C ALA A 17 2.55 2.02 3.52
N LEU A 18 3.29 0.93 3.61
CA LEU A 18 3.49 0.26 4.89
C LEU A 18 4.22 1.16 5.87
N ALA A 19 5.26 1.84 5.41
CA ALA A 19 6.01 2.76 6.27
C ALA A 19 5.13 3.92 6.73
N TRP A 20 4.27 4.41 5.83
CA TRP A 20 3.36 5.48 6.18
C TRP A 20 2.36 5.04 7.24
N LEU A 21 1.81 3.83 7.10
CA LEU A 21 0.90 3.30 8.10
C LEU A 21 1.61 3.15 9.44
N ALA A 22 2.86 2.74 9.43
CA ALA A 22 3.62 2.52 10.65
C ALA A 22 4.12 3.82 11.29
N SER A 23 4.09 4.92 10.56
CA SER A 23 4.63 6.17 11.06
C SER A 23 3.69 6.90 12.02
N ASP A 24 2.44 6.47 12.10
CA ASP A 24 1.47 7.07 13.00
C ASP A 24 0.88 5.96 13.84
N GLU A 25 0.89 6.14 15.15
CA GLU A 25 0.49 5.07 16.04
C GLU A 25 -0.96 4.63 15.84
N GLU A 26 -1.84 5.57 15.64
CA GLU A 26 -3.24 5.22 15.43
C GLU A 26 -3.45 4.47 14.14
N ARG A 27 -2.77 4.89 13.07
CA ARG A 27 -2.88 4.20 11.80
C ARG A 27 -2.32 2.80 11.91
N LEU A 28 -1.20 2.64 12.62
CA LEU A 28 -0.57 1.35 12.76
C LEU A 28 -1.45 0.39 13.55
N VAL A 29 -1.99 0.85 14.66
CA VAL A 29 -2.85 0.00 15.50
C VAL A 29 -4.07 -0.45 14.72
N ARG A 30 -4.69 0.48 13.98
CA ARG A 30 -5.86 0.13 13.19
C ARG A 30 -5.51 -0.89 12.11
N PHE A 31 -4.36 -0.70 11.43
CA PHE A 31 -3.93 -1.62 10.40
C PHE A 31 -3.70 -3.01 10.99
N LEU A 32 -3.01 -3.10 12.12
CA LEU A 32 -2.75 -4.38 12.75
C LEU A 32 -4.05 -5.06 13.19
N ASN A 33 -4.97 -4.29 13.75
CA ASN A 33 -6.23 -4.86 14.19
C ASN A 33 -7.09 -5.38 13.05
N LEU A 34 -7.13 -4.63 11.96
CA LEU A 34 -7.98 -5.02 10.83
C LEU A 34 -7.34 -6.06 9.93
N SER A 35 -6.03 -6.09 9.85
CA SER A 35 -5.34 -7.04 9.00
C SER A 35 -5.05 -8.36 9.71
N GLY A 36 -5.10 -8.35 11.03
CA GLY A 36 -4.74 -9.53 11.80
C GLY A 36 -3.25 -9.75 11.94
N LEU A 37 -2.44 -8.81 11.45
CA LEU A 37 -1.00 -8.94 11.56
C LEU A 37 -0.52 -8.56 12.95
N THR A 38 0.60 -9.16 13.36
CA THR A 38 1.26 -8.78 14.59
C THR A 38 2.41 -7.85 14.24
N PRO A 39 2.94 -7.11 15.22
CA PRO A 39 4.11 -6.28 14.93
C PRO A 39 5.27 -7.07 14.36
N GLY A 40 5.47 -8.30 14.80
CA GLY A 40 6.52 -9.14 14.22
C GLY A 40 6.22 -9.53 12.79
N GLY A 41 4.96 -9.64 12.44
CA GLY A 41 4.56 -9.98 11.09
C GLY A 41 4.79 -8.87 10.08
N LEU A 42 4.95 -7.62 10.55
CA LEU A 42 5.21 -6.53 9.63
C LEU A 42 6.52 -6.71 8.88
N ARG A 43 7.53 -7.24 9.56
CA ARG A 43 8.82 -7.44 8.91
C ARG A 43 8.68 -8.44 7.76
N LYS A 44 7.92 -9.51 7.99
CA LYS A 44 7.71 -10.49 6.96
C LYS A 44 6.88 -9.90 5.82
N THR A 45 5.89 -9.08 6.15
CA THR A 45 5.07 -8.42 5.14
C THR A 45 5.96 -7.61 4.19
N ALA A 46 6.95 -6.91 4.73
CA ALA A 46 7.79 -6.05 3.91
C ALA A 46 8.64 -6.84 2.92
N THR A 47 8.84 -8.13 3.15
CA THR A 47 9.69 -8.93 2.28
C THR A 47 8.94 -9.84 1.34
N GLU A 48 7.62 -9.94 1.47
CA GLU A 48 6.84 -10.85 0.64
C GLU A 48 5.92 -10.09 -0.31
N PRO A 49 6.09 -10.25 -1.62
CA PRO A 49 5.27 -9.49 -2.58
C PRO A 49 3.77 -9.69 -2.41
N ALA A 50 3.33 -10.92 -2.10
CA ALA A 50 1.91 -11.15 -1.92
C ALA A 50 1.37 -10.39 -0.71
N SER A 51 2.18 -10.31 0.36
CA SER A 51 1.78 -9.58 1.54
C SER A 51 1.78 -8.07 1.29
N LEU A 52 2.68 -7.60 0.43
CA LEU A 52 2.69 -6.19 0.07
C LEU A 52 1.41 -5.81 -0.68
N GLY A 53 0.89 -6.73 -1.49
CA GLY A 53 -0.37 -6.48 -2.15
C GLY A 53 -1.49 -6.24 -1.16
N ALA A 54 -1.47 -6.97 -0.04
CA ALA A 54 -2.49 -6.79 0.99
C ALA A 54 -2.41 -5.42 1.65
N VAL A 55 -1.21 -4.82 1.72
CA VAL A 55 -1.07 -3.47 2.24
C VAL A 55 -1.83 -2.48 1.35
N LEU A 56 -1.67 -2.62 0.03
CA LEU A 56 -2.38 -1.74 -0.88
C LEU A 56 -3.88 -2.01 -0.86
N ASP A 57 -4.29 -3.28 -0.69
CA ASP A 57 -5.71 -3.59 -0.56
C ASP A 57 -6.30 -2.88 0.65
N TYR A 58 -5.54 -2.79 1.73
CA TYR A 58 -6.00 -2.12 2.94
C TYR A 58 -6.26 -0.63 2.66
N LEU A 59 -5.36 0.03 1.92
CA LEU A 59 -5.56 1.42 1.56
C LEU A 59 -6.80 1.56 0.65
N LEU A 60 -6.93 0.66 -0.31
CA LEU A 60 -8.00 0.77 -1.29
C LEU A 60 -9.37 0.46 -0.70
N ALA A 61 -9.41 -0.21 0.44
CA ALA A 61 -10.69 -0.55 1.06
C ALA A 61 -11.32 0.62 1.80
N TRP A 62 -10.57 1.71 2.04
CA TRP A 62 -11.12 2.84 2.78
C TRP A 62 -10.65 4.13 2.13
N GLU A 63 -11.54 4.77 1.41
CA GLU A 63 -11.20 5.92 0.60
C GLU A 63 -10.53 7.06 1.35
N PRO A 64 -10.98 7.45 2.56
CA PRO A 64 -10.29 8.55 3.25
C PRO A 64 -8.82 8.23 3.53
N LEU A 65 -8.51 6.98 3.83
CA LEU A 65 -7.13 6.59 4.08
C LEU A 65 -6.32 6.65 2.79
N LEU A 66 -6.88 6.14 1.70
CA LEU A 66 -6.23 6.19 0.40
C LEU A 66 -5.93 7.62 -0.01
N LEU A 67 -6.89 8.52 0.16
CA LEU A 67 -6.70 9.90 -0.24
C LEU A 67 -5.66 10.60 0.63
N SER A 68 -5.58 10.26 1.91
CA SER A 68 -4.56 10.82 2.76
C SER A 68 -3.17 10.40 2.33
N PHE A 69 -3.01 9.10 2.02
CA PHE A 69 -1.73 8.61 1.53
C PHE A 69 -1.36 9.28 0.21
N SER A 70 -2.32 9.36 -0.70
CA SER A 70 -2.09 9.96 -2.01
C SER A 70 -1.64 11.41 -1.87
N ALA A 71 -2.29 12.16 -1.01
CA ALA A 71 -1.96 13.56 -0.83
C ALA A 71 -0.57 13.73 -0.22
N GLU A 72 -0.25 12.91 0.77
CA GLU A 72 1.04 13.07 1.44
C GLU A 72 2.21 12.62 0.60
N HIS A 73 2.00 11.67 -0.29
CA HIS A 73 3.09 11.13 -1.09
C HIS A 73 3.09 11.62 -2.54
N GLY A 74 2.14 12.48 -2.88
CA GLY A 74 2.08 12.99 -4.25
C GLY A 74 1.81 11.91 -5.27
N VAL A 75 1.04 10.89 -4.89
CA VAL A 75 0.74 9.77 -5.75
C VAL A 75 -0.74 9.76 -6.05
N ALA A 76 -1.12 9.74 -7.32
CA ALA A 76 -2.53 9.70 -7.66
C ALA A 76 -3.16 8.40 -7.18
N PRO A 77 -4.41 8.43 -6.70
CA PRO A 77 -5.06 7.20 -6.25
C PRO A 77 -5.09 6.11 -7.31
N GLU A 78 -5.21 6.50 -8.58
CA GLU A 78 -5.21 5.53 -9.67
C GLU A 78 -3.91 4.75 -9.75
N LEU A 79 -2.80 5.37 -9.37
CA LEU A 79 -1.52 4.66 -9.39
C LEU A 79 -1.47 3.60 -8.29
N VAL A 80 -2.17 3.81 -7.19
CA VAL A 80 -2.25 2.79 -6.15
C VAL A 80 -3.01 1.59 -6.67
N VAL A 81 -4.12 1.83 -7.38
CA VAL A 81 -4.90 0.74 -7.99
C VAL A 81 -4.05 -0.03 -8.99
N GLN A 82 -3.35 0.68 -9.86
CA GLN A 82 -2.54 0.05 -10.88
C GLN A 82 -1.39 -0.74 -10.27
N SER A 83 -0.79 -0.21 -9.22
CA SER A 83 0.30 -0.91 -8.55
C SER A 83 -0.19 -2.18 -7.89
N ARG A 84 -1.40 -2.14 -7.30
CA ARG A 84 -1.96 -3.33 -6.69
C ARG A 84 -2.14 -4.44 -7.72
N GLN A 85 -2.60 -4.07 -8.92
CA GLN A 85 -2.82 -5.06 -9.97
C GLN A 85 -1.53 -5.72 -10.43
N ARG A 86 -0.41 -5.05 -10.23
CA ARG A 86 0.89 -5.57 -10.66
C ARG A 86 1.58 -6.41 -9.60
N LEU A 87 0.99 -6.54 -8.42
CA LEU A 87 1.53 -7.38 -7.36
C LEU A 87 0.80 -8.71 -7.34
N PRO A 88 1.46 -9.78 -6.86
CA PRO A 88 0.83 -11.08 -6.79
C PRO A 88 -0.42 -11.07 -5.91
N GLY A 89 -1.36 -11.94 -6.21
CA GLY A 89 -2.56 -12.07 -5.40
C GLY A 89 -3.66 -11.08 -5.72
N ALA A 90 -3.50 -10.30 -6.79
CA ALA A 90 -4.55 -9.35 -7.16
C ALA A 90 -5.82 -10.11 -7.50
N PRO A 91 -6.97 -9.65 -7.01
CA PRO A 91 -8.21 -10.33 -7.34
C PRO A 91 -8.51 -10.21 -8.82
N LEU A 92 -9.17 -11.22 -9.35
CA LEU A 92 -9.59 -11.16 -10.73
C LEU A 92 -10.78 -10.24 -10.81
N LEU A 93 -10.71 -9.33 -11.77
CA LEU A 93 -11.83 -8.41 -11.96
C LEU A 93 -12.66 -8.93 -13.09
N ASN A 94 -13.90 -9.08 -12.86
CA ASN A 94 -14.78 -9.58 -13.91
C ASN A 94 -15.76 -8.56 -14.32
#